data_4de151cd19f0e23fd19d564b4aff4a04
#
_entry.id   4de151cd19f0e23fd19d564b4aff4a04
#
_cell.length_a   1.000
_cell.length_b   1.000
_cell.length_c   1.000
_cell.angle_alpha   90.00
_cell.angle_beta   90.00
_cell.angle_gamma   90.00
#
_symmetry.space_group_name_H-M   'P 1'
#
loop_
_entity.id
_entity.type
_entity.pdbx_description
1 polymer ?
#
loop_
_entity_poly.entity_id
_entity_poly.type
_entity_poly.pdbx_seq_one_letter_code
_entity_poly.pdbx_strand_id
1 'polypeptide(L)'
;MRSIKKANSCKYVYNYNIDSSINEAYRPKAGDVAIFQVIELGSLNAIQDYLGRSCHIFEDDHLMLTFGNRYASNQFEAYVPECYQLEYDLVGKGGVVGNVASMYFKLEDIGPTKLKLIGYAKDKGEVINTHYYHRKRVAFQPFKQRSFKTILSVGSSMDSGKTTAAAFLCRGLNNAGKKAAYIKLTGTVFNKDKMLCFDCGADYVTDFSEMGYPSTYLCNVEELLDLHEGLLQEVSNKKPDYVVIEIADGLYQRETHDLLHHKPFTETIDHVFLSCSDSLAVHTGVEILSPIFGPKLFAIGGLFTGSPLLVEEVENTCPIPVMTLEKLVDGQLLESLLRSEYIALAV
;
A
#
# COMPACT_ATOMS: atom_id res chain seq x y z
N MET A 1 -12.18 -33.45 -2.17
CA MET A 1 -11.14 -32.39 -2.11
C MET A 1 -11.44 -31.50 -0.92
N ARG A 2 -10.45 -31.19 -0.08
CA ARG A 2 -10.61 -30.13 0.94
C ARG A 2 -10.98 -28.82 0.23
N SER A 3 -11.81 -27.99 0.84
CA SER A 3 -12.19 -26.70 0.25
C SER A 3 -10.96 -25.79 0.17
N ILE A 4 -10.73 -25.18 -1.00
CA ILE A 4 -9.63 -24.23 -1.20
C ILE A 4 -10.00 -22.90 -0.54
N LYS A 5 -9.15 -22.43 0.38
CA LYS A 5 -9.26 -21.09 0.98
C LYS A 5 -8.67 -20.07 0.00
N LYS A 6 -9.52 -19.25 -0.60
CA LYS A 6 -9.14 -18.23 -1.57
C LYS A 6 -8.74 -16.94 -0.86
N ALA A 7 -7.50 -16.50 -1.06
CA ALA A 7 -6.99 -15.27 -0.48
C ALA A 7 -7.51 -13.99 -1.19
N ASN A 8 -7.35 -12.85 -0.53
CA ASN A 8 -7.77 -11.54 -1.05
C ASN A 8 -7.05 -11.17 -2.36
N SER A 9 -5.77 -11.54 -2.51
CA SER A 9 -5.02 -11.33 -3.76
C SER A 9 -5.67 -12.01 -4.97
N CYS A 10 -6.45 -13.09 -4.75
CA CYS A 10 -7.14 -13.85 -5.76
C CYS A 10 -8.64 -13.50 -5.89
N LYS A 11 -9.12 -12.40 -5.29
CA LYS A 11 -10.56 -12.09 -5.17
C LYS A 11 -11.33 -12.11 -6.49
N TYR A 12 -10.69 -11.76 -7.58
CA TYR A 12 -11.30 -11.72 -8.93
C TYR A 12 -11.11 -13.00 -9.75
N VAL A 13 -10.52 -14.04 -9.19
CA VAL A 13 -10.35 -15.34 -9.87
C VAL A 13 -11.58 -16.20 -9.61
N TYR A 14 -12.47 -16.32 -10.58
CA TYR A 14 -13.73 -17.07 -10.46
C TYR A 14 -13.71 -18.39 -11.23
N ASN A 15 -13.24 -18.37 -12.47
CA ASN A 15 -13.19 -19.55 -13.34
C ASN A 15 -11.75 -20.01 -13.51
N TYR A 16 -11.46 -21.24 -13.09
CA TYR A 16 -10.13 -21.80 -13.22
C TYR A 16 -10.14 -23.33 -13.19
N ASN A 17 -9.12 -23.90 -13.81
CA ASN A 17 -8.73 -25.30 -13.65
C ASN A 17 -7.38 -25.35 -12.96
N ILE A 18 -7.12 -26.39 -12.19
CA ILE A 18 -5.80 -26.60 -11.55
C ILE A 18 -4.96 -27.47 -12.47
N ASP A 19 -3.82 -26.94 -12.89
CA ASP A 19 -2.82 -27.68 -13.66
C ASP A 19 -1.61 -28.02 -12.80
N SER A 20 -1.52 -29.28 -12.39
CA SER A 20 -0.40 -29.84 -11.64
C SER A 20 0.72 -30.41 -12.53
N SER A 21 0.57 -30.37 -13.85
CA SER A 21 1.58 -30.84 -14.80
C SER A 21 2.68 -29.81 -15.08
N ILE A 22 2.50 -28.54 -14.63
CA ILE A 22 3.52 -27.50 -14.76
C ILE A 22 4.71 -27.88 -13.87
N ASN A 23 5.84 -27.98 -14.50
CA ASN A 23 7.09 -28.51 -13.93
C ASN A 23 8.22 -27.46 -13.95
N GLU A 24 9.44 -27.92 -13.77
CA GLU A 24 10.67 -27.13 -13.71
C GLU A 24 10.90 -26.13 -14.86
N ALA A 25 10.23 -26.31 -16.01
CA ALA A 25 10.35 -25.39 -17.14
C ALA A 25 9.56 -24.08 -16.93
N TYR A 26 8.58 -24.06 -16.02
CA TYR A 26 7.78 -22.87 -15.76
C TYR A 26 8.48 -21.95 -14.75
N ARG A 27 8.60 -20.68 -15.12
CA ARG A 27 9.11 -19.61 -14.26
C ARG A 27 7.95 -18.80 -13.72
N PRO A 28 7.67 -18.83 -12.39
CA PRO A 28 6.62 -18.02 -11.81
C PRO A 28 6.84 -16.52 -12.06
N LYS A 29 5.78 -15.78 -12.20
CA LYS A 29 5.79 -14.32 -12.37
C LYS A 29 4.95 -13.67 -11.30
N ALA A 30 5.28 -12.44 -10.92
CA ALA A 30 4.40 -11.64 -10.06
C ALA A 30 3.00 -11.58 -10.67
N GLY A 31 1.99 -11.86 -9.85
CA GLY A 31 0.59 -11.96 -10.29
C GLY A 31 0.12 -13.37 -10.66
N ASP A 32 1.00 -14.34 -10.86
CA ASP A 32 0.59 -15.71 -11.18
C ASP A 32 -0.15 -16.35 -9.99
N VAL A 33 -1.27 -16.98 -10.30
CA VAL A 33 -2.15 -17.62 -9.30
C VAL A 33 -1.88 -19.12 -9.24
N ALA A 34 -1.66 -19.61 -8.02
CA ALA A 34 -1.44 -21.04 -7.80
C ALA A 34 -2.15 -21.54 -6.52
N ILE A 35 -2.26 -22.87 -6.45
CA ILE A 35 -2.81 -23.58 -5.30
C ILE A 35 -1.67 -24.19 -4.52
N PHE A 36 -1.68 -23.98 -3.21
CA PHE A 36 -0.65 -24.45 -2.29
C PHE A 36 -1.26 -25.24 -1.15
N GLN A 37 -0.51 -26.20 -0.64
CA GLN A 37 -0.78 -26.88 0.63
C GLN A 37 0.10 -26.27 1.71
N VAL A 38 -0.45 -25.97 2.87
CA VAL A 38 0.32 -25.56 4.06
C VAL A 38 1.04 -26.82 4.60
N ILE A 39 2.36 -26.78 4.71
CA ILE A 39 3.16 -27.89 5.23
C ILE A 39 3.73 -27.63 6.62
N GLU A 40 3.94 -26.36 6.97
CA GLU A 40 4.42 -25.94 8.28
C GLU A 40 3.90 -24.54 8.59
N LEU A 41 3.39 -24.31 9.80
CA LEU A 41 2.91 -23.00 10.24
C LEU A 41 4.07 -22.17 10.81
N GLY A 42 4.23 -20.95 10.30
CA GLY A 42 5.15 -19.95 10.81
C GLY A 42 4.42 -18.72 11.38
N SER A 43 5.06 -17.58 11.33
CA SER A 43 4.56 -16.30 11.86
C SER A 43 3.27 -15.81 11.22
N LEU A 44 2.98 -16.21 9.99
CA LEU A 44 1.71 -15.93 9.31
C LEU A 44 0.79 -17.16 9.40
N ASN A 45 -0.03 -17.25 10.43
CA ASN A 45 -0.97 -18.34 10.70
C ASN A 45 -2.42 -18.04 10.29
N ALA A 46 -2.63 -16.96 9.53
CA ALA A 46 -3.91 -16.58 8.97
C ALA A 46 -3.72 -15.80 7.66
N ILE A 47 -4.68 -15.95 6.76
CA ILE A 47 -4.79 -15.13 5.55
C ILE A 47 -6.06 -14.28 5.61
N GLN A 48 -6.08 -13.18 4.86
CA GLN A 48 -7.32 -12.49 4.54
C GLN A 48 -7.96 -13.16 3.33
N ASP A 49 -9.20 -13.63 3.49
CA ASP A 49 -9.93 -14.25 2.40
C ASP A 49 -10.45 -13.21 1.39
N TYR A 50 -10.99 -13.68 0.27
CA TYR A 50 -11.51 -12.85 -0.82
C TYR A 50 -12.70 -11.95 -0.42
N LEU A 51 -13.33 -12.20 0.73
CA LEU A 51 -14.36 -11.34 1.34
C LEU A 51 -13.78 -10.30 2.30
N GLY A 52 -12.47 -10.29 2.52
CA GLY A 52 -11.80 -9.39 3.45
C GLY A 52 -11.77 -9.85 4.90
N ARG A 53 -12.26 -11.06 5.20
CA ARG A 53 -12.29 -11.65 6.53
C ARG A 53 -10.94 -12.29 6.87
N SER A 54 -10.46 -12.16 8.11
CA SER A 54 -9.33 -12.94 8.60
C SER A 54 -9.72 -14.42 8.73
N CYS A 55 -8.95 -15.29 8.08
CA CYS A 55 -9.20 -16.73 8.02
C CYS A 55 -7.96 -17.47 8.53
N HIS A 56 -8.08 -18.18 9.66
CA HIS A 56 -7.01 -19.03 10.17
C HIS A 56 -6.69 -20.14 9.17
N ILE A 57 -5.40 -20.45 9.07
CA ILE A 57 -4.89 -21.56 8.28
C ILE A 57 -4.27 -22.63 9.18
N PHE A 58 -4.31 -23.86 8.74
CA PHE A 58 -3.79 -25.03 9.44
C PHE A 58 -2.95 -25.86 8.46
N GLU A 59 -2.10 -26.71 8.98
CA GLU A 59 -1.37 -27.70 8.18
C GLU A 59 -2.37 -28.54 7.36
N ASP A 60 -1.96 -28.90 6.18
CA ASP A 60 -2.77 -29.55 5.15
C ASP A 60 -3.92 -28.72 4.53
N ASP A 61 -4.11 -27.47 4.91
CA ASP A 61 -5.05 -26.60 4.21
C ASP A 61 -4.57 -26.29 2.79
N HIS A 62 -5.53 -26.21 1.87
CA HIS A 62 -5.29 -25.77 0.51
C HIS A 62 -5.62 -24.28 0.36
N LEU A 63 -4.66 -23.52 -0.11
CA LEU A 63 -4.77 -22.07 -0.28
C LEU A 63 -4.63 -21.69 -1.76
N MET A 64 -5.49 -20.80 -2.25
CA MET A 64 -5.28 -20.12 -3.53
C MET A 64 -4.59 -18.79 -3.24
N LEU A 65 -3.37 -18.62 -3.75
CA LEU A 65 -2.48 -17.51 -3.48
C LEU A 65 -1.90 -16.95 -4.78
N THR A 66 -1.27 -15.79 -4.69
CA THR A 66 -0.65 -15.10 -5.84
C THR A 66 0.83 -14.90 -5.57
N PHE A 67 1.68 -15.21 -6.56
CA PHE A 67 3.09 -14.87 -6.50
C PHE A 67 3.31 -13.36 -6.47
N GLY A 68 4.20 -12.88 -5.62
CA GLY A 68 4.53 -11.47 -5.50
C GLY A 68 5.78 -11.22 -4.67
N ASN A 69 6.47 -10.12 -4.97
CA ASN A 69 7.59 -9.67 -4.17
C ASN A 69 7.06 -8.97 -2.91
N ARG A 70 7.89 -8.88 -1.87
CA ARG A 70 7.55 -8.16 -0.64
C ARG A 70 8.72 -7.40 -0.08
N TYR A 71 8.46 -6.17 0.34
CA TYR A 71 9.31 -5.36 1.18
C TYR A 71 8.56 -5.02 2.48
N ALA A 72 9.09 -5.45 3.62
CA ALA A 72 8.55 -5.08 4.93
C ALA A 72 9.68 -5.18 5.97
N SER A 73 10.25 -4.05 6.35
CA SER A 73 11.43 -3.96 7.23
C SER A 73 11.26 -4.62 8.59
N ASN A 74 10.02 -4.67 9.12
CA ASN A 74 9.70 -5.34 10.39
C ASN A 74 9.14 -6.77 10.21
N GLN A 75 9.21 -7.34 9.01
CA GLN A 75 8.72 -8.69 8.69
C GLN A 75 9.67 -9.41 7.73
N PHE A 76 9.34 -9.42 6.42
CA PHE A 76 10.07 -10.14 5.39
C PHE A 76 10.44 -9.26 4.22
N GLU A 77 11.61 -9.48 3.67
CA GLU A 77 11.92 -9.21 2.29
C GLU A 77 11.83 -10.53 1.54
N ALA A 78 11.07 -10.57 0.43
CA ALA A 78 10.84 -11.78 -0.32
C ALA A 78 10.69 -11.50 -1.81
N TYR A 79 11.04 -12.50 -2.62
CA TYR A 79 11.05 -12.40 -4.06
C TYR A 79 10.25 -13.52 -4.71
N VAL A 80 9.66 -13.24 -5.86
CA VAL A 80 9.17 -14.30 -6.76
C VAL A 80 10.36 -15.09 -7.24
N PRO A 81 10.37 -16.44 -7.10
CA PRO A 81 11.52 -17.25 -7.49
C PRO A 81 11.75 -17.22 -9.00
N GLU A 82 13.02 -17.27 -9.41
CA GLU A 82 13.42 -17.29 -10.81
C GLU A 82 13.22 -18.65 -11.51
N CYS A 83 12.94 -19.69 -10.74
CA CYS A 83 12.70 -21.05 -11.23
C CYS A 83 11.61 -21.73 -10.41
N TYR A 84 11.07 -22.81 -10.98
CA TYR A 84 10.14 -23.69 -10.27
C TYR A 84 10.79 -24.28 -9.01
N GLN A 85 10.01 -24.37 -7.95
CA GLN A 85 10.35 -25.01 -6.69
C GLN A 85 9.14 -25.80 -6.17
N LEU A 86 9.37 -26.77 -5.29
CA LEU A 86 8.28 -27.49 -4.63
C LEU A 86 7.75 -26.73 -3.43
N GLU A 87 8.60 -25.97 -2.74
CA GLU A 87 8.29 -25.27 -1.50
C GLU A 87 8.50 -23.77 -1.66
N TYR A 88 7.61 -23.03 -1.03
CA TYR A 88 7.56 -21.56 -1.05
C TYR A 88 7.16 -21.04 0.33
N ASP A 89 7.26 -19.73 0.52
CA ASP A 89 6.91 -19.04 1.75
C ASP A 89 5.63 -18.22 1.58
N LEU A 90 4.72 -18.30 2.57
CA LEU A 90 3.66 -17.33 2.70
C LEU A 90 4.28 -16.02 3.24
N VAL A 91 4.28 -14.97 2.41
CA VAL A 91 4.98 -13.73 2.75
C VAL A 91 4.04 -12.55 3.04
N GLY A 92 2.75 -12.69 2.78
CA GLY A 92 1.76 -11.64 3.03
C GLY A 92 0.39 -12.18 3.43
N LYS A 93 -0.23 -11.61 4.48
CA LYS A 93 -1.58 -12.01 4.95
C LYS A 93 -2.67 -11.87 3.88
N GLY A 94 -2.51 -11.00 2.92
CA GLY A 94 -3.44 -10.89 1.79
C GLY A 94 -3.34 -12.03 0.77
N GLY A 95 -2.42 -12.98 0.98
CA GLY A 95 -2.24 -14.15 0.12
C GLY A 95 -1.11 -13.99 -0.90
N VAL A 96 -0.01 -13.38 -0.51
CA VAL A 96 1.20 -13.26 -1.33
C VAL A 96 2.17 -14.36 -0.98
N VAL A 97 2.72 -15.02 -2.01
CA VAL A 97 3.69 -16.11 -1.92
C VAL A 97 4.97 -15.76 -2.68
N GLY A 98 6.10 -16.14 -2.11
CA GLY A 98 7.43 -15.92 -2.66
C GLY A 98 8.48 -16.71 -1.86
N ASN A 99 9.76 -16.36 -2.01
CA ASN A 99 10.84 -16.88 -1.18
C ASN A 99 11.41 -15.77 -0.31
N VAL A 100 11.47 -16.00 0.99
CA VAL A 100 12.05 -15.06 1.95
C VAL A 100 13.57 -14.99 1.72
N ALA A 101 14.07 -13.78 1.45
CA ALA A 101 15.50 -13.50 1.29
C ALA A 101 16.11 -12.95 2.59
N SER A 102 15.35 -12.12 3.33
CA SER A 102 15.73 -11.63 4.65
C SER A 102 14.49 -11.47 5.53
N MET A 103 14.67 -11.49 6.85
CA MET A 103 13.59 -11.30 7.80
C MET A 103 14.04 -10.51 9.02
N TYR A 104 13.07 -9.87 9.66
CA TYR A 104 13.27 -9.18 10.91
C TYR A 104 13.67 -10.17 11.99
N PHE A 105 14.73 -9.88 12.75
CA PHE A 105 15.36 -10.82 13.69
C PHE A 105 14.38 -11.47 14.70
N LYS A 106 13.31 -10.77 15.10
CA LYS A 106 12.29 -11.34 16.00
C LYS A 106 11.45 -12.46 15.38
N LEU A 107 11.57 -12.68 14.09
CA LEU A 107 10.85 -13.74 13.37
C LEU A 107 11.73 -14.94 13.06
N GLU A 108 13.06 -14.87 13.31
CA GLU A 108 14.01 -15.94 12.95
C GLU A 108 13.68 -17.29 13.59
N ASP A 109 13.26 -17.30 14.86
CA ASP A 109 12.90 -18.54 15.57
C ASP A 109 11.60 -19.19 15.06
N ILE A 110 10.70 -18.39 14.47
CA ILE A 110 9.37 -18.86 14.03
C ILE A 110 9.37 -19.09 12.51
N GLY A 111 10.05 -18.25 11.76
CA GLY A 111 10.12 -18.30 10.30
C GLY A 111 8.80 -18.01 9.58
N PRO A 112 8.80 -18.09 8.24
CA PRO A 112 7.59 -17.98 7.42
C PRO A 112 6.80 -19.30 7.42
N THR A 113 5.48 -19.22 7.21
CA THR A 113 4.66 -20.41 6.92
C THR A 113 5.09 -21.04 5.60
N LYS A 114 5.40 -22.33 5.62
CA LYS A 114 5.89 -23.10 4.47
C LYS A 114 4.73 -23.68 3.67
N LEU A 115 4.86 -23.60 2.37
CA LEU A 115 3.84 -23.96 1.40
C LEU A 115 4.40 -24.91 0.35
N LYS A 116 3.66 -25.98 0.03
CA LYS A 116 3.97 -26.89 -1.09
C LYS A 116 3.08 -26.53 -2.27
N LEU A 117 3.66 -26.35 -3.45
CA LEU A 117 2.90 -26.10 -4.68
C LEU A 117 2.13 -27.35 -5.09
N ILE A 118 0.83 -27.20 -5.32
CA ILE A 118 -0.06 -28.26 -5.85
C ILE A 118 -0.26 -28.11 -7.37
N GLY A 119 -0.36 -26.86 -7.84
CA GLY A 119 -0.51 -26.56 -9.28
C GLY A 119 -0.90 -25.11 -9.50
N TYR A 120 -0.85 -24.68 -10.75
CA TYR A 120 -1.24 -23.35 -11.15
C TYR A 120 -2.71 -23.28 -11.53
N ALA A 121 -3.35 -22.15 -11.21
CA ALA A 121 -4.70 -21.87 -11.69
C ALA A 121 -4.62 -21.42 -13.15
N LYS A 122 -5.36 -22.09 -14.05
CA LYS A 122 -5.43 -21.77 -15.48
C LYS A 122 -6.85 -21.39 -15.89
N ASP A 123 -6.94 -20.44 -16.80
CA ASP A 123 -8.14 -20.15 -17.59
C ASP A 123 -7.76 -20.18 -19.09
N LYS A 124 -8.58 -20.87 -19.90
CA LYS A 124 -8.36 -21.01 -21.35
C LYS A 124 -6.97 -21.51 -21.76
N GLY A 125 -6.36 -22.35 -20.91
CA GLY A 125 -5.04 -22.93 -21.17
C GLY A 125 -3.86 -22.11 -20.68
N GLU A 126 -4.05 -20.85 -20.26
CA GLU A 126 -3.01 -19.98 -19.77
C GLU A 126 -3.04 -19.88 -18.24
N VAL A 127 -1.86 -19.71 -17.61
CA VAL A 127 -1.78 -19.43 -16.17
C VAL A 127 -2.44 -18.07 -15.89
N ILE A 128 -3.36 -18.05 -14.94
CA ILE A 128 -4.01 -16.81 -14.52
C ILE A 128 -2.97 -15.90 -13.88
N ASN A 129 -2.80 -14.71 -14.44
CA ASN A 129 -1.99 -13.65 -13.84
C ASN A 129 -2.89 -12.48 -13.49
N THR A 130 -2.94 -12.10 -12.20
CA THR A 130 -3.87 -11.10 -11.70
C THR A 130 -3.66 -9.72 -12.30
N HIS A 131 -2.43 -9.35 -12.71
CA HIS A 131 -2.12 -8.05 -13.35
C HIS A 131 -2.89 -7.84 -14.67
N TYR A 132 -3.30 -8.91 -15.33
CA TYR A 132 -3.92 -8.84 -16.67
C TYR A 132 -5.32 -9.47 -16.72
N TYR A 133 -5.73 -10.17 -15.68
CA TYR A 133 -6.93 -11.02 -15.71
C TYR A 133 -8.22 -10.22 -15.59
N HIS A 134 -8.24 -9.19 -14.73
CA HIS A 134 -9.48 -8.51 -14.37
C HIS A 134 -9.65 -7.14 -15.02
N ARG A 135 -8.61 -6.33 -15.11
CA ARG A 135 -8.68 -4.95 -15.63
C ARG A 135 -7.61 -4.67 -16.68
N LYS A 136 -7.95 -3.77 -17.59
CA LYS A 136 -6.96 -3.22 -18.53
C LYS A 136 -6.14 -2.13 -17.85
N ARG A 137 -4.86 -2.09 -18.13
CA ARG A 137 -4.00 -0.97 -17.74
C ARG A 137 -4.46 0.32 -18.39
N VAL A 138 -4.32 1.40 -17.67
CA VAL A 138 -4.64 2.76 -18.10
C VAL A 138 -3.35 3.54 -18.14
N ALA A 139 -2.98 4.07 -19.30
CA ALA A 139 -1.76 4.87 -19.42
C ALA A 139 -1.85 6.16 -18.59
N PHE A 140 -0.75 6.50 -17.94
CA PHE A 140 -0.64 7.72 -17.14
C PHE A 140 -0.85 9.00 -17.96
N GLN A 141 -1.62 9.94 -17.40
CA GLN A 141 -1.97 11.21 -18.03
C GLN A 141 -1.57 12.39 -17.14
N PRO A 142 -0.32 12.86 -17.18
CA PRO A 142 0.22 13.86 -16.25
C PRO A 142 -0.51 15.21 -16.31
N PHE A 143 -1.00 15.60 -17.49
CA PHE A 143 -1.65 16.90 -17.72
C PHE A 143 -3.17 16.87 -17.64
N LYS A 144 -3.74 15.75 -17.21
CA LYS A 144 -5.20 15.64 -17.09
C LYS A 144 -5.72 16.50 -15.96
N GLN A 145 -6.55 17.49 -16.29
CA GLN A 145 -7.27 18.24 -15.28
C GLN A 145 -8.26 17.36 -14.52
N ARG A 146 -8.29 17.48 -13.21
CA ARG A 146 -9.17 16.74 -12.32
C ARG A 146 -10.08 17.70 -11.56
N SER A 147 -11.29 17.23 -11.23
CA SER A 147 -12.29 18.03 -10.48
C SER A 147 -12.08 17.96 -8.96
N PHE A 148 -11.04 17.27 -8.48
CA PHE A 148 -10.71 17.07 -7.08
C PHE A 148 -9.26 17.47 -6.80
N LYS A 149 -8.97 17.73 -5.55
CA LYS A 149 -7.61 17.96 -5.04
C LYS A 149 -7.00 16.68 -4.51
N THR A 150 -5.69 16.54 -4.62
CA THR A 150 -4.93 15.39 -4.13
C THR A 150 -4.11 15.73 -2.89
N ILE A 151 -4.13 14.86 -1.89
CA ILE A 151 -3.29 14.94 -0.69
C ILE A 151 -2.43 13.69 -0.66
N LEU A 152 -1.11 13.83 -0.82
CA LEU A 152 -0.16 12.75 -0.71
C LEU A 152 0.22 12.52 0.75
N SER A 153 -0.03 11.32 1.28
CA SER A 153 0.41 10.87 2.59
C SER A 153 1.67 10.02 2.43
N VAL A 154 2.79 10.54 2.90
CA VAL A 154 4.10 9.87 2.91
C VAL A 154 4.64 9.76 4.32
N GLY A 155 5.66 8.94 4.56
CA GLY A 155 6.25 8.81 5.89
C GLY A 155 7.73 8.53 5.88
N SER A 156 8.37 8.83 7.00
CA SER A 156 9.80 8.61 7.19
C SER A 156 10.20 7.13 7.06
N SER A 157 9.32 6.22 7.50
CA SER A 157 9.59 4.78 7.53
C SER A 157 8.29 3.97 7.55
N MET A 158 8.40 2.63 7.46
CA MET A 158 7.31 1.74 7.87
C MET A 158 6.89 2.07 9.31
N ASP A 159 5.60 1.95 9.61
CA ASP A 159 5.01 2.22 10.94
C ASP A 159 5.18 3.67 11.47
N SER A 160 5.49 4.65 10.61
CA SER A 160 5.58 6.08 11.01
C SER A 160 4.23 6.76 11.28
N GLY A 161 3.10 6.04 11.10
CA GLY A 161 1.75 6.56 11.33
C GLY A 161 1.02 7.04 10.08
N LYS A 162 1.53 6.80 8.87
CA LYS A 162 0.92 7.21 7.57
C LYS A 162 -0.55 6.86 7.45
N THR A 163 -0.88 5.58 7.62
CA THR A 163 -2.26 5.08 7.46
C THR A 163 -3.21 5.72 8.47
N THR A 164 -2.77 5.86 9.73
CA THR A 164 -3.57 6.53 10.75
C THR A 164 -3.77 8.00 10.41
N ALA A 165 -2.73 8.70 9.98
CA ALA A 165 -2.84 10.10 9.53
C ALA A 165 -3.77 10.24 8.31
N ALA A 166 -3.63 9.37 7.31
CA ALA A 166 -4.50 9.36 6.13
C ALA A 166 -5.98 9.13 6.50
N ALA A 167 -6.25 8.21 7.43
CA ALA A 167 -7.59 7.96 7.93
C ALA A 167 -8.18 9.17 8.67
N PHE A 168 -7.39 9.83 9.52
CA PHE A 168 -7.82 11.01 10.25
C PHE A 168 -7.91 12.26 9.36
N LEU A 169 -7.12 12.36 8.29
CA LEU A 169 -7.33 13.35 7.22
C LEU A 169 -8.68 13.15 6.55
N CYS A 170 -9.04 11.90 6.19
CA CYS A 170 -10.38 11.60 5.65
C CYS A 170 -11.49 12.02 6.64
N ARG A 171 -11.29 11.77 7.94
CA ARG A 171 -12.24 12.17 8.99
C ARG A 171 -12.39 13.68 9.08
N GLY A 172 -11.29 14.44 9.05
CA GLY A 172 -11.30 15.90 9.08
C GLY A 172 -11.98 16.49 7.85
N LEU A 173 -11.69 15.96 6.66
CA LEU A 173 -12.37 16.34 5.42
C LEU A 173 -13.88 16.10 5.50
N ASN A 174 -14.30 14.95 6.00
CA ASN A 174 -15.71 14.63 6.21
C ASN A 174 -16.37 15.61 7.22
N ASN A 175 -15.69 15.93 8.32
CA ASN A 175 -16.15 16.91 9.30
C ASN A 175 -16.25 18.34 8.71
N ALA A 176 -15.44 18.66 7.69
CA ALA A 176 -15.54 19.89 6.90
C ALA A 176 -16.65 19.86 5.84
N GLY A 177 -17.44 18.78 5.77
CA GLY A 177 -18.49 18.60 4.75
C GLY A 177 -17.95 18.29 3.36
N LYS A 178 -16.70 17.81 3.23
CA LYS A 178 -16.08 17.42 1.96
C LYS A 178 -16.19 15.91 1.73
N LYS A 179 -16.38 15.54 0.47
CA LYS A 179 -16.29 14.14 0.05
C LYS A 179 -14.83 13.75 -0.11
N ALA A 180 -14.40 12.75 0.64
CA ALA A 180 -13.03 12.22 0.60
C ALA A 180 -12.97 10.83 0.00
N ALA A 181 -12.04 10.59 -0.92
CA ALA A 181 -11.66 9.25 -1.34
C ALA A 181 -10.25 8.93 -0.86
N TYR A 182 -9.97 7.64 -0.62
CA TYR A 182 -8.65 7.17 -0.24
C TYR A 182 -8.12 6.17 -1.26
N ILE A 183 -6.85 6.31 -1.60
CA ILE A 183 -6.07 5.41 -2.46
C ILE A 183 -4.83 4.95 -1.71
N LYS A 184 -4.63 3.63 -1.56
CA LYS A 184 -3.31 3.09 -1.24
C LYS A 184 -2.60 2.74 -2.54
N LEU A 185 -1.61 3.55 -2.92
CA LEU A 185 -0.94 3.42 -4.21
C LEU A 185 0.08 2.29 -4.23
N THR A 186 0.85 2.11 -3.14
CA THR A 186 1.90 1.09 -3.04
C THR A 186 1.77 0.24 -1.78
N GLY A 187 2.39 -0.94 -1.78
CA GLY A 187 2.45 -1.85 -0.64
C GLY A 187 2.23 -3.31 -1.01
N THR A 188 1.85 -4.12 -0.02
CA THR A 188 1.45 -5.52 -0.17
C THR A 188 -0.03 -5.67 0.18
N VAL A 189 -0.79 -6.44 -0.60
CA VAL A 189 -2.24 -6.58 -0.48
C VAL A 189 -2.69 -6.97 0.93
N PHE A 190 -3.49 -6.09 1.54
CA PHE A 190 -4.15 -6.30 2.83
C PHE A 190 -5.17 -5.18 3.07
N ASN A 191 -6.44 -5.51 3.28
CA ASN A 191 -7.52 -4.51 3.31
C ASN A 191 -7.52 -3.63 4.57
N LYS A 192 -6.73 -3.93 5.61
CA LYS A 192 -6.77 -3.24 6.91
C LYS A 192 -6.69 -1.71 6.75
N ASP A 193 -5.77 -1.24 5.91
CA ASP A 193 -5.47 0.19 5.78
C ASP A 193 -6.63 0.94 5.11
N LYS A 194 -7.13 0.43 3.99
CA LYS A 194 -8.27 1.06 3.31
C LYS A 194 -9.55 0.99 4.12
N MET A 195 -9.76 -0.09 4.89
CA MET A 195 -10.94 -0.19 5.76
C MET A 195 -10.87 0.78 6.93
N LEU A 196 -9.69 1.03 7.52
CA LEU A 196 -9.53 2.07 8.52
C LEU A 196 -9.93 3.45 7.97
N CYS A 197 -9.50 3.79 6.75
CA CYS A 197 -9.89 5.05 6.12
C CYS A 197 -11.39 5.11 5.84
N PHE A 198 -12.00 4.00 5.44
CA PHE A 198 -13.46 3.92 5.28
C PHE A 198 -14.20 4.12 6.61
N ASP A 199 -13.77 3.46 7.69
CA ASP A 199 -14.35 3.59 9.02
C ASP A 199 -14.21 5.02 9.56
N CYS A 200 -13.16 5.74 9.19
CA CYS A 200 -12.95 7.16 9.50
C CYS A 200 -13.75 8.12 8.62
N GLY A 201 -14.53 7.63 7.66
CA GLY A 201 -15.48 8.44 6.89
C GLY A 201 -15.02 8.82 5.47
N ALA A 202 -14.04 8.11 4.90
CA ALA A 202 -13.81 8.20 3.46
C ALA A 202 -15.03 7.66 2.71
N ASP A 203 -15.58 8.43 1.76
CA ASP A 203 -16.74 8.03 0.96
C ASP A 203 -16.43 6.88 0.01
N TYR A 204 -15.16 6.74 -0.37
CA TYR A 204 -14.69 5.66 -1.23
C TYR A 204 -13.22 5.32 -0.92
N VAL A 205 -12.91 4.03 -0.93
CA VAL A 205 -11.55 3.55 -0.68
C VAL A 205 -11.15 2.51 -1.72
N THR A 206 -9.91 2.58 -2.19
CA THR A 206 -9.36 1.64 -3.16
C THR A 206 -7.86 1.44 -2.93
N ASP A 207 -7.28 0.41 -3.54
CA ASP A 207 -5.85 0.15 -3.48
C ASP A 207 -5.35 -0.53 -4.77
N PHE A 208 -4.03 -0.67 -4.89
CA PHE A 208 -3.36 -1.31 -6.03
C PHE A 208 -3.88 -2.74 -6.32
N SER A 209 -4.43 -3.45 -5.33
CA SER A 209 -4.96 -4.81 -5.54
C SER A 209 -6.25 -4.84 -6.36
N GLU A 210 -6.97 -3.71 -6.46
CA GLU A 210 -8.12 -3.56 -7.36
C GLU A 210 -7.68 -3.59 -8.84
N MET A 211 -6.42 -3.23 -9.12
CA MET A 211 -5.81 -3.32 -10.44
C MET A 211 -5.03 -4.63 -10.65
N GLY A 212 -5.17 -5.58 -9.72
CA GLY A 212 -4.59 -6.92 -9.82
C GLY A 212 -3.17 -7.07 -9.30
N TYR A 213 -2.60 -6.05 -8.66
CA TYR A 213 -1.26 -6.12 -8.09
C TYR A 213 -1.31 -6.79 -6.69
N PRO A 214 -0.65 -7.95 -6.47
CA PRO A 214 -0.55 -8.54 -5.13
C PRO A 214 0.43 -7.76 -4.24
N SER A 215 1.40 -7.11 -4.86
CA SER A 215 2.38 -6.21 -4.27
C SER A 215 2.90 -5.27 -5.35
N THR A 216 3.36 -4.10 -4.94
CA THR A 216 4.01 -3.12 -5.83
C THR A 216 5.52 -3.11 -5.68
N TYR A 217 6.10 -3.92 -4.77
CA TYR A 217 7.55 -4.02 -4.64
C TYR A 217 8.18 -4.56 -5.92
N LEU A 218 9.20 -3.90 -6.41
CA LEU A 218 9.89 -4.09 -7.68
C LEU A 218 9.09 -3.74 -8.94
N CYS A 219 7.93 -3.08 -8.82
CA CYS A 219 7.33 -2.41 -9.97
C CYS A 219 8.26 -1.28 -10.45
N ASN A 220 8.31 -1.07 -11.76
CA ASN A 220 8.99 0.10 -12.31
C ASN A 220 8.10 1.36 -12.20
N VAL A 221 8.69 2.53 -12.41
CA VAL A 221 7.97 3.81 -12.23
C VAL A 221 6.81 3.95 -13.22
N GLU A 222 6.93 3.46 -14.45
CA GLU A 222 5.86 3.50 -15.46
C GLU A 222 4.67 2.66 -15.03
N GLU A 223 4.91 1.48 -14.45
CA GLU A 223 3.85 0.63 -13.92
C GLU A 223 3.12 1.31 -12.74
N LEU A 224 3.85 1.99 -11.87
CA LEU A 224 3.28 2.72 -10.73
C LEU A 224 2.48 3.95 -11.21
N LEU A 225 2.91 4.62 -12.27
CA LEU A 225 2.20 5.74 -12.86
C LEU A 225 0.90 5.29 -13.53
N ASP A 226 0.93 4.21 -14.29
CA ASP A 226 -0.27 3.61 -14.90
C ASP A 226 -1.26 3.15 -13.82
N LEU A 227 -0.75 2.55 -12.74
CA LEU A 227 -1.53 2.16 -11.57
C LEU A 227 -2.17 3.38 -10.90
N HIS A 228 -1.41 4.44 -10.67
CA HIS A 228 -1.90 5.72 -10.14
C HIS A 228 -3.05 6.28 -10.99
N GLU A 229 -2.87 6.32 -12.32
CA GLU A 229 -3.92 6.79 -13.23
C GLU A 229 -5.18 5.94 -13.15
N GLY A 230 -5.02 4.61 -13.16
CA GLY A 230 -6.14 3.67 -13.07
C GLY A 230 -6.97 3.86 -11.80
N LEU A 231 -6.29 4.02 -10.64
CA LEU A 231 -6.92 4.26 -9.35
C LEU A 231 -7.60 5.65 -9.30
N LEU A 232 -6.96 6.68 -9.84
CA LEU A 232 -7.55 8.01 -9.94
C LEU A 232 -8.79 8.04 -10.85
N GLN A 233 -8.81 7.28 -11.94
CA GLN A 233 -10.01 7.17 -12.78
C GLN A 233 -11.15 6.48 -12.04
N GLU A 234 -10.85 5.46 -11.25
CA GLU A 234 -11.85 4.75 -10.44
C GLU A 234 -12.52 5.69 -9.44
N VAL A 235 -11.72 6.43 -8.66
CA VAL A 235 -12.27 7.36 -7.66
C VAL A 235 -12.96 8.57 -8.29
N SER A 236 -12.55 9.02 -9.48
CA SER A 236 -13.16 10.14 -10.21
C SER A 236 -14.67 9.94 -10.44
N ASN A 237 -15.09 8.68 -10.66
CA ASN A 237 -16.50 8.32 -10.85
C ASN A 237 -17.37 8.58 -9.61
N LYS A 238 -16.75 8.72 -8.44
CA LYS A 238 -17.41 9.00 -7.16
C LYS A 238 -17.53 10.50 -6.88
N LYS A 239 -16.88 11.33 -7.71
CA LYS A 239 -16.87 12.81 -7.62
C LYS A 239 -16.46 13.29 -6.22
N PRO A 240 -15.27 12.89 -5.72
CA PRO A 240 -14.75 13.41 -4.45
C PRO A 240 -14.34 14.88 -4.59
N ASP A 241 -14.26 15.60 -3.46
CA ASP A 241 -13.60 16.91 -3.38
C ASP A 241 -12.09 16.72 -3.19
N TYR A 242 -11.70 15.71 -2.41
CA TYR A 242 -10.31 15.37 -2.12
C TYR A 242 -10.03 13.87 -2.28
N VAL A 243 -8.83 13.57 -2.74
CA VAL A 243 -8.30 12.20 -2.81
C VAL A 243 -7.03 12.11 -1.96
N VAL A 244 -7.08 11.36 -0.86
CA VAL A 244 -5.91 11.07 -0.03
C VAL A 244 -5.19 9.86 -0.61
N ILE A 245 -3.93 10.02 -1.00
CA ILE A 245 -3.10 9.00 -1.65
C ILE A 245 -1.98 8.62 -0.69
N GLU A 246 -1.95 7.36 -0.25
CA GLU A 246 -0.88 6.84 0.60
C GLU A 246 0.15 6.07 -0.22
N ILE A 247 1.42 6.38 0.00
CA ILE A 247 2.56 5.61 -0.51
C ILE A 247 3.22 4.89 0.68
N ALA A 248 3.35 3.58 0.62
CA ALA A 248 4.18 2.77 1.52
C ALA A 248 5.61 2.69 0.92
N ASP A 249 6.69 2.50 1.68
CA ASP A 249 6.87 2.46 3.12
C ASP A 249 7.47 3.77 3.65
N GLY A 250 8.77 4.01 3.51
CA GLY A 250 9.47 5.21 3.92
C GLY A 250 10.05 5.96 2.72
N LEU A 251 10.58 7.17 2.95
CA LEU A 251 11.12 8.05 1.89
C LEU A 251 12.30 7.42 1.12
N TYR A 252 13.06 6.53 1.74
CA TYR A 252 14.20 5.84 1.11
C TYR A 252 13.82 4.50 0.45
N GLN A 253 12.57 4.05 0.61
CA GLN A 253 12.10 2.85 -0.06
C GLN A 253 12.04 3.13 -1.57
N ARG A 254 12.51 2.17 -2.41
CA ARG A 254 12.76 2.35 -3.83
C ARG A 254 11.58 2.98 -4.59
N GLU A 255 10.41 2.38 -4.51
CA GLU A 255 9.21 2.85 -5.23
C GLU A 255 8.77 4.24 -4.75
N THR A 256 8.86 4.50 -3.45
CA THR A 256 8.58 5.82 -2.88
C THR A 256 9.57 6.85 -3.41
N HIS A 257 10.87 6.54 -3.35
CA HIS A 257 11.92 7.41 -3.86
C HIS A 257 11.73 7.72 -5.35
N ASP A 258 11.49 6.68 -6.18
CA ASP A 258 11.31 6.83 -7.62
C ASP A 258 10.09 7.71 -7.97
N LEU A 259 8.96 7.51 -7.28
CA LEU A 259 7.77 8.34 -7.46
C LEU A 259 8.01 9.80 -7.04
N LEU A 260 8.64 10.03 -5.90
CA LEU A 260 8.91 11.39 -5.39
C LEU A 260 9.87 12.19 -6.28
N HIS A 261 10.79 11.51 -6.98
CA HIS A 261 11.72 12.15 -7.92
C HIS A 261 11.20 12.19 -9.36
N HIS A 262 10.00 11.63 -9.61
CA HIS A 262 9.38 11.66 -10.92
C HIS A 262 8.47 12.88 -11.07
N LYS A 263 9.00 13.95 -11.71
CA LYS A 263 8.30 15.24 -11.83
C LYS A 263 6.86 15.14 -12.35
N PRO A 264 6.53 14.36 -13.41
CA PRO A 264 5.15 14.21 -13.84
C PRO A 264 4.21 13.67 -12.76
N PHE A 265 4.68 12.82 -11.84
CA PHE A 265 3.90 12.37 -10.69
C PHE A 265 3.69 13.49 -9.66
N THR A 266 4.77 14.18 -9.26
CA THR A 266 4.70 15.21 -8.21
C THR A 266 3.89 16.43 -8.65
N GLU A 267 3.77 16.67 -9.96
CA GLU A 267 2.89 17.69 -10.53
C GLU A 267 1.39 17.36 -10.36
N THR A 268 1.02 16.08 -10.24
CA THR A 268 -0.36 15.65 -9.97
C THR A 268 -0.79 15.83 -8.52
N ILE A 269 0.14 16.20 -7.62
CA ILE A 269 -0.10 16.32 -6.18
C ILE A 269 -0.33 17.79 -5.83
N ASP A 270 -1.45 18.08 -5.15
CA ASP A 270 -1.79 19.43 -4.67
C ASP A 270 -1.24 19.70 -3.27
N HIS A 271 -1.30 18.71 -2.36
CA HIS A 271 -0.86 18.84 -0.97
C HIS A 271 -0.09 17.59 -0.53
N VAL A 272 0.84 17.76 0.41
CA VAL A 272 1.64 16.66 0.98
C VAL A 272 1.57 16.71 2.50
N PHE A 273 1.34 15.55 3.10
CA PHE A 273 1.38 15.33 4.54
C PHE A 273 2.50 14.34 4.86
N LEU A 274 3.42 14.72 5.75
CA LEU A 274 4.55 13.88 6.15
C LEU A 274 4.29 13.27 7.55
N SER A 275 4.33 11.95 7.66
CA SER A 275 4.26 11.20 8.91
C SER A 275 5.62 10.74 9.37
N CYS A 276 6.01 11.05 10.62
CA CYS A 276 7.31 10.71 11.18
C CYS A 276 7.22 9.96 12.51
N SER A 277 8.26 9.19 12.83
CA SER A 277 8.37 8.45 14.09
C SER A 277 8.86 9.31 15.25
N ASP A 278 9.75 10.28 14.98
CA ASP A 278 10.45 11.10 15.97
C ASP A 278 10.83 12.46 15.40
N SER A 279 11.39 13.36 16.23
CA SER A 279 11.76 14.73 15.86
C SER A 279 12.88 14.78 14.79
N LEU A 280 13.87 13.90 14.88
CA LEU A 280 14.97 13.86 13.90
C LEU A 280 14.45 13.42 12.51
N ALA A 281 13.57 12.43 12.49
CA ALA A 281 12.91 11.99 11.25
C ALA A 281 12.07 13.10 10.60
N VAL A 282 11.48 14.01 11.39
CA VAL A 282 10.79 15.20 10.87
C VAL A 282 11.76 16.09 10.12
N HIS A 283 12.88 16.47 10.72
CA HIS A 283 13.85 17.37 10.09
C HIS A 283 14.39 16.81 8.78
N THR A 284 14.82 15.55 8.80
CA THR A 284 15.32 14.87 7.58
C THR A 284 14.22 14.75 6.52
N GLY A 285 12.99 14.39 6.92
CA GLY A 285 11.87 14.27 5.99
C GLY A 285 11.48 15.60 5.34
N VAL A 286 11.50 16.70 6.11
CA VAL A 286 11.27 18.06 5.59
C VAL A 286 12.38 18.48 4.65
N GLU A 287 13.64 18.20 4.98
CA GLU A 287 14.79 18.49 4.12
C GLU A 287 14.70 17.78 2.77
N ILE A 288 14.26 16.52 2.76
CA ILE A 288 14.05 15.74 1.52
C ILE A 288 12.87 16.28 0.70
N LEU A 289 11.74 16.59 1.34
CA LEU A 289 10.49 16.89 0.62
C LEU A 289 10.35 18.37 0.21
N SER A 290 10.95 19.30 0.95
CA SER A 290 10.83 20.75 0.66
C SER A 290 11.35 21.14 -0.73
N PRO A 291 12.49 20.62 -1.23
CA PRO A 291 12.94 20.90 -2.58
C PRO A 291 12.00 20.35 -3.69
N ILE A 292 11.24 19.30 -3.38
CA ILE A 292 10.36 18.62 -4.33
C ILE A 292 8.98 19.30 -4.37
N PHE A 293 8.43 19.59 -3.21
CA PHE A 293 7.03 20.01 -3.07
C PHE A 293 6.86 21.46 -2.61
N GLY A 294 7.87 22.04 -1.98
CA GLY A 294 7.79 23.41 -1.47
C GLY A 294 6.54 23.65 -0.61
N PRO A 295 5.72 24.66 -0.94
CA PRO A 295 4.53 25.01 -0.14
C PRO A 295 3.43 23.94 -0.15
N LYS A 296 3.49 22.95 -1.03
CA LYS A 296 2.54 21.83 -1.02
C LYS A 296 2.71 20.92 0.22
N LEU A 297 3.91 20.91 0.87
CA LEU A 297 4.12 20.24 2.16
C LEU A 297 3.47 21.08 3.26
N PHE A 298 2.17 20.83 3.49
CA PHE A 298 1.33 21.70 4.30
C PHE A 298 1.34 21.38 5.79
N ALA A 299 1.69 20.15 6.17
CA ALA A 299 1.69 19.72 7.57
C ALA A 299 2.52 18.44 7.79
N ILE A 300 2.91 18.24 9.04
CA ILE A 300 3.63 17.08 9.53
C ILE A 300 2.88 16.47 10.72
N GLY A 301 3.05 15.16 10.90
CA GLY A 301 2.43 14.42 12.00
C GLY A 301 3.00 13.00 12.14
N GLY A 302 2.22 12.05 12.60
CA GLY A 302 2.64 10.67 12.76
C GLY A 302 2.89 10.29 14.22
N LEU A 303 3.69 9.23 14.45
CA LEU A 303 3.88 8.65 15.78
C LEU A 303 4.45 9.63 16.81
N PHE A 304 5.34 10.54 16.40
CA PHE A 304 5.94 11.50 17.32
C PHE A 304 4.89 12.38 18.02
N THR A 305 3.73 12.59 17.39
CA THR A 305 2.66 13.42 17.98
C THR A 305 1.96 12.78 19.19
N GLY A 306 2.23 11.50 19.46
CA GLY A 306 1.82 10.85 20.69
C GLY A 306 2.58 11.32 21.94
N SER A 307 3.68 12.08 21.78
CA SER A 307 4.46 12.67 22.87
C SER A 307 4.41 14.19 22.81
N PRO A 308 3.80 14.87 23.80
CA PRO A 308 3.80 16.34 23.85
C PRO A 308 5.21 16.95 23.80
N LEU A 309 6.21 16.28 24.40
CA LEU A 309 7.61 16.75 24.39
C LEU A 309 8.18 16.74 22.96
N LEU A 310 7.93 15.68 22.18
CA LEU A 310 8.40 15.62 20.78
C LEU A 310 7.66 16.63 19.89
N VAL A 311 6.39 16.91 20.18
CA VAL A 311 5.64 17.97 19.51
C VAL A 311 6.28 19.33 19.77
N GLU A 312 6.60 19.65 21.03
CA GLU A 312 7.27 20.89 21.41
C GLU A 312 8.66 21.03 20.75
N GLU A 313 9.46 19.95 20.75
CA GLU A 313 10.76 19.93 20.03
C GLU A 313 10.61 20.32 18.56
N VAL A 314 9.62 19.73 17.87
CA VAL A 314 9.37 19.98 16.46
C VAL A 314 8.82 21.38 16.23
N GLU A 315 7.83 21.83 17.01
CA GLU A 315 7.24 23.19 16.86
C GLU A 315 8.26 24.30 17.10
N ASN A 316 9.27 24.06 17.97
CA ASN A 316 10.36 25.02 18.23
C ASN A 316 11.43 25.05 17.12
N THR A 317 11.51 24.04 16.26
CA THR A 317 12.62 23.86 15.30
C THR A 317 12.20 23.72 13.85
N CYS A 318 10.90 23.51 13.59
CA CYS A 318 10.35 23.33 12.24
C CYS A 318 9.18 24.30 12.00
N PRO A 319 9.20 25.08 10.90
CA PRO A 319 8.13 26.05 10.62
C PRO A 319 6.84 25.43 10.07
N ILE A 320 6.87 24.14 9.71
CA ILE A 320 5.71 23.46 9.13
C ILE A 320 4.74 23.06 10.26
N PRO A 321 3.43 23.30 10.10
CA PRO A 321 2.42 22.99 11.12
C PRO A 321 2.44 21.54 11.57
N VAL A 322 2.44 21.32 12.90
CA VAL A 322 2.29 20.00 13.51
C VAL A 322 0.83 19.69 13.71
N MET A 323 0.36 18.57 13.12
CA MET A 323 -1.01 18.08 13.20
C MET A 323 -1.05 16.78 14.02
N THR A 324 -1.54 16.89 15.26
CA THR A 324 -1.93 15.72 16.06
C THR A 324 -3.20 15.09 15.49
N LEU A 325 -3.58 13.90 15.94
CA LEU A 325 -4.82 13.26 15.47
C LEU A 325 -6.06 14.11 15.78
N GLU A 326 -6.09 14.78 16.94
CA GLU A 326 -7.17 15.70 17.33
C GLU A 326 -7.24 16.91 16.40
N LYS A 327 -6.10 17.51 16.03
CA LYS A 327 -6.04 18.63 15.07
C LYS A 327 -6.47 18.17 13.68
N LEU A 328 -6.13 16.93 13.24
CA LEU A 328 -6.50 16.39 11.94
C LEU A 328 -8.02 16.24 11.76
N VAL A 329 -8.77 15.92 12.82
CA VAL A 329 -10.22 15.77 12.75
C VAL A 329 -10.98 17.11 12.86
N ASP A 330 -10.30 18.20 13.21
CA ASP A 330 -10.88 19.55 13.16
C ASP A 330 -11.01 19.99 11.71
N GLY A 331 -12.22 19.86 11.18
CA GLY A 331 -12.50 20.16 9.78
C GLY A 331 -12.25 21.62 9.40
N GLN A 332 -12.47 22.58 10.32
CA GLN A 332 -12.24 24.01 10.05
C GLN A 332 -10.74 24.31 9.98
N LEU A 333 -9.97 23.79 10.93
CA LEU A 333 -8.52 23.92 10.96
C LEU A 333 -7.91 23.29 9.69
N LEU A 334 -8.28 22.04 9.39
CA LEU A 334 -7.77 21.32 8.22
C LEU A 334 -8.09 22.08 6.91
N GLU A 335 -9.33 22.54 6.74
CA GLU A 335 -9.72 23.29 5.52
C GLU A 335 -8.96 24.62 5.42
N SER A 336 -8.71 25.31 6.53
CA SER A 336 -7.92 26.54 6.54
C SER A 336 -6.48 26.30 6.08
N LEU A 337 -5.86 25.20 6.53
CA LEU A 337 -4.50 24.80 6.12
C LEU A 337 -4.43 24.41 4.64
N LEU A 338 -5.42 23.67 4.13
CA LEU A 338 -5.46 23.26 2.73
C LEU A 338 -5.77 24.40 1.76
N ARG A 339 -6.37 25.50 2.24
CA ARG A 339 -6.63 26.72 1.44
C ARG A 339 -5.49 27.75 1.51
N SER A 340 -4.67 27.71 2.56
CA SER A 340 -3.57 28.63 2.69
C SER A 340 -2.49 28.28 1.66
N GLU A 341 -2.19 29.22 0.75
CA GLU A 341 -0.92 29.21 0.03
C GLU A 341 0.15 29.48 1.09
N TYR A 342 0.77 28.45 1.65
CA TYR A 342 1.90 28.62 2.56
C TYR A 342 2.98 29.37 1.81
N ILE A 343 3.15 30.66 2.14
CA ILE A 343 4.29 31.45 1.72
C ILE A 343 5.51 30.75 2.36
N ALA A 344 6.28 30.05 1.54
CA ALA A 344 7.56 29.52 1.95
C ALA A 344 8.37 30.68 2.54
N LEU A 345 8.51 30.71 3.87
CA LEU A 345 9.54 31.52 4.49
C LEU A 345 10.86 30.95 3.97
N ALA A 346 11.48 31.69 3.06
CA ALA A 346 12.83 31.43 2.60
C ALA A 346 13.74 31.32 3.82
N VAL A 347 14.32 30.13 4.03
CA VAL A 347 15.46 29.94 4.91
C VAL A 347 16.72 30.23 4.11
#